data_1e32156a31fe3e74b01facdd6563713f
#
_entry.id   1e32156a31fe3e74b01facdd6563713f
#
_cell.length_a   1.000
_cell.length_b   1.000
_cell.length_c   1.000
_cell.angle_alpha   90.00
_cell.angle_beta   90.00
_cell.angle_gamma   90.00
#
_symmetry.space_group_name_H-M   'P 1'
#
loop_
_entity.id
_entity.type
_entity.pdbx_description
1 polymer ?
#
loop_
_entity_poly.entity_id
_entity_poly.type
_entity_poly.pdbx_seq_one_letter_code
_entity_poly.pdbx_strand_id
1 'polypeptide(L)'
;MTQVRVGRSSVVGTIALALAGALGAASAAQAQSSVENFYKGKRLRIIVSSTPGGGYDTYGRLLAKHIVRFIPGKPTAIVQNMPGGGGVVATNFLYNVAPKDGTVFANIQRTVPFLPLYGHKGPKFNPVKFNWLGSLNNEVTVCIVRKDAPTKSFADLLKTETIVGGSGPNDTETVPAIINNLLGAKFKIIAGYPSSTAVFLAMERKEVQGLCSSFGSTKAQDPNWAEKYNPVIQSSTEKHPELPNVPLALDLVKNPADRKIMELNDARLVIGRPFVIPPGVPAERVEALRAAFDTMVKDKEFLESAKKLGREITPVSGKKVQQLITRVMKADKSVVARLNDSLIFKGKKEKAKIKMLEVSGAVSEIKREGRRIRLKMKNGKVFKIKVSGSQTKITVGGKKAKRKAITVGMTCMVKSPGNNETAVNMDCKQG
;
A
#
# COMPACT_ATOMS: atom_id res chain seq x y z
N MET A 1 -23.89 20.54 -77.28
CA MET A 1 -24.28 21.26 -76.10
C MET A 1 -24.57 20.23 -75.01
N THR A 2 -23.57 20.00 -74.17
CA THR A 2 -23.64 18.97 -73.07
C THR A 2 -23.71 19.70 -71.74
N GLN A 3 -24.84 19.66 -71.05
CA GLN A 3 -25.03 20.27 -69.75
C GLN A 3 -24.42 19.35 -68.65
N VAL A 4 -23.49 19.89 -67.89
CA VAL A 4 -22.96 19.25 -66.66
C VAL A 4 -23.89 19.56 -65.54
N ARG A 5 -24.56 18.51 -64.93
CA ARG A 5 -25.30 18.60 -63.70
C ARG A 5 -24.32 18.46 -62.55
N VAL A 6 -24.02 19.55 -61.86
CA VAL A 6 -23.29 19.52 -60.60
C VAL A 6 -24.23 19.06 -59.47
N GLY A 7 -23.91 17.92 -58.86
CA GLY A 7 -24.74 17.30 -57.83
C GLY A 7 -24.71 18.08 -56.49
N ARG A 8 -25.90 18.46 -56.01
CA ARG A 8 -26.15 19.17 -54.72
C ARG A 8 -25.95 18.29 -53.45
N SER A 9 -25.51 17.04 -53.59
CA SER A 9 -25.47 16.07 -52.47
C SER A 9 -24.22 16.16 -51.58
N SER A 10 -23.12 16.77 -52.04
CA SER A 10 -21.86 16.79 -51.30
C SER A 10 -21.76 17.87 -50.21
N VAL A 11 -22.55 18.94 -50.31
CA VAL A 11 -22.46 20.08 -49.36
C VAL A 11 -23.22 19.80 -48.05
N VAL A 12 -24.31 19.04 -48.13
CA VAL A 12 -25.14 18.73 -46.93
C VAL A 12 -24.42 17.79 -45.98
N GLY A 13 -23.62 16.83 -46.50
CA GLY A 13 -22.83 15.88 -45.68
C GLY A 13 -21.72 16.55 -44.85
N THR A 14 -21.06 17.56 -45.45
CA THR A 14 -19.95 18.27 -44.79
C THR A 14 -20.44 19.21 -43.67
N ILE A 15 -21.60 19.82 -43.85
CA ILE A 15 -22.20 20.69 -42.83
C ILE A 15 -22.71 19.88 -41.64
N ALA A 16 -23.29 18.69 -41.86
CA ALA A 16 -23.75 17.80 -40.77
C ALA A 16 -22.60 17.28 -39.90
N LEU A 17 -21.43 16.94 -40.50
CA LEU A 17 -20.24 16.53 -39.73
C LEU A 17 -19.65 17.70 -38.93
N ALA A 18 -19.64 18.92 -39.48
CA ALA A 18 -19.12 20.10 -38.79
C ALA A 18 -20.03 20.52 -37.61
N LEU A 19 -21.37 20.42 -37.74
CA LEU A 19 -22.29 20.67 -36.63
C LEU A 19 -22.19 19.63 -35.53
N ALA A 20 -22.02 18.34 -35.85
CA ALA A 20 -21.83 17.28 -34.87
C ALA A 20 -20.53 17.46 -34.06
N GLY A 21 -19.45 17.90 -34.73
CA GLY A 21 -18.18 18.24 -34.09
C GLY A 21 -18.27 19.46 -33.17
N ALA A 22 -19.00 20.52 -33.60
CA ALA A 22 -19.19 21.73 -32.81
C ALA A 22 -20.07 21.49 -31.56
N LEU A 23 -21.12 20.68 -31.65
CA LEU A 23 -21.96 20.29 -30.52
C LEU A 23 -21.21 19.43 -29.49
N GLY A 24 -20.33 18.53 -29.94
CA GLY A 24 -19.46 17.72 -29.08
C GLY A 24 -18.44 18.58 -28.31
N ALA A 25 -17.82 19.57 -28.98
CA ALA A 25 -16.87 20.48 -28.37
C ALA A 25 -17.54 21.43 -27.33
N ALA A 26 -18.73 21.94 -27.64
CA ALA A 26 -19.50 22.79 -26.71
C ALA A 26 -19.92 22.04 -25.45
N SER A 27 -20.32 20.76 -25.55
CA SER A 27 -20.68 19.91 -24.41
C SER A 27 -19.47 19.61 -23.52
N ALA A 28 -18.29 19.37 -24.11
CA ALA A 28 -17.06 19.12 -23.36
C ALA A 28 -16.59 20.39 -22.61
N ALA A 29 -16.65 21.56 -23.24
CA ALA A 29 -16.30 22.85 -22.63
C ALA A 29 -17.23 23.18 -21.44
N GLN A 30 -18.52 22.92 -21.57
CA GLN A 30 -19.51 23.16 -20.53
C GLN A 30 -19.33 22.20 -19.34
N ALA A 31 -19.03 20.93 -19.58
CA ALA A 31 -18.70 19.96 -18.53
C ALA A 31 -17.43 20.35 -17.77
N GLN A 32 -16.41 20.84 -18.46
CA GLN A 32 -15.16 21.30 -17.85
C GLN A 32 -15.34 22.53 -16.97
N SER A 33 -16.13 23.52 -17.42
CA SER A 33 -16.46 24.71 -16.63
C SER A 33 -17.28 24.36 -15.39
N SER A 34 -18.20 23.39 -15.49
CA SER A 34 -18.99 22.88 -14.35
C SER A 34 -18.10 22.22 -13.28
N VAL A 35 -17.11 21.39 -13.71
CA VAL A 35 -16.17 20.74 -12.80
C VAL A 35 -15.25 21.74 -12.13
N GLU A 36 -14.74 22.74 -12.89
CA GLU A 36 -13.89 23.79 -12.35
C GLU A 36 -14.62 24.61 -11.28
N ASN A 37 -15.84 25.06 -11.58
CA ASN A 37 -16.68 25.82 -10.65
C ASN A 37 -16.99 25.01 -9.38
N PHE A 38 -17.20 23.70 -9.52
CA PHE A 38 -17.44 22.83 -8.37
C PHE A 38 -16.21 22.74 -7.46
N TYR A 39 -14.99 22.56 -7.99
CA TYR A 39 -13.79 22.37 -7.18
C TYR A 39 -13.16 23.67 -6.68
N LYS A 40 -13.49 24.81 -7.27
CA LYS A 40 -12.98 26.14 -6.85
C LYS A 40 -13.32 26.40 -5.37
N GLY A 41 -12.27 26.66 -4.58
CA GLY A 41 -12.40 26.87 -3.13
C GLY A 41 -12.72 25.63 -2.29
N LYS A 42 -12.90 24.46 -2.89
CA LYS A 42 -13.14 23.20 -2.15
C LYS A 42 -11.88 22.66 -1.48
N ARG A 43 -12.09 21.87 -0.44
CA ARG A 43 -11.04 21.11 0.24
C ARG A 43 -11.31 19.62 0.06
N LEU A 44 -10.43 18.94 -0.64
CA LEU A 44 -10.46 17.48 -0.78
C LEU A 44 -10.01 16.81 0.52
N ARG A 45 -10.64 15.69 0.84
CA ARG A 45 -10.27 14.82 1.95
C ARG A 45 -9.77 13.48 1.40
N ILE A 46 -8.47 13.23 1.55
CA ILE A 46 -7.84 11.99 1.14
C ILE A 46 -7.70 11.09 2.36
N ILE A 47 -8.49 10.03 2.40
CA ILE A 47 -8.47 9.05 3.47
C ILE A 47 -7.32 8.07 3.21
N VAL A 48 -6.49 7.82 4.22
CA VAL A 48 -5.43 6.82 4.18
C VAL A 48 -5.77 5.71 5.15
N SER A 49 -5.93 4.49 4.64
CA SER A 49 -6.39 3.32 5.41
C SER A 49 -5.37 2.73 6.38
N SER A 50 -4.26 3.41 6.60
CA SER A 50 -3.19 2.98 7.51
C SER A 50 -2.85 4.07 8.53
N THR A 51 -2.04 3.68 9.53
CA THR A 51 -1.47 4.62 10.50
C THR A 51 -0.49 5.59 9.83
N PRO A 52 -0.31 6.81 10.37
CA PRO A 52 0.67 7.77 9.88
C PRO A 52 2.09 7.22 9.85
N GLY A 53 2.85 7.56 8.79
CA GLY A 53 4.29 7.30 8.66
C GLY A 53 4.64 5.99 7.96
N GLY A 54 3.67 5.16 7.60
CA GLY A 54 3.88 3.98 6.76
C GLY A 54 3.87 4.32 5.26
N GLY A 55 4.12 3.29 4.41
CA GLY A 55 4.15 3.47 2.95
C GLY A 55 2.87 4.09 2.40
N TYR A 56 1.70 3.58 2.76
CA TYR A 56 0.41 4.15 2.32
C TYR A 56 0.24 5.61 2.73
N ASP A 57 0.64 5.98 3.96
CA ASP A 57 0.57 7.38 4.41
C ASP A 57 1.51 8.29 3.60
N THR A 58 2.71 7.81 3.28
CA THR A 58 3.68 8.57 2.46
C THR A 58 3.13 8.80 1.05
N TYR A 59 2.63 7.76 0.38
CA TYR A 59 2.02 7.89 -0.96
C TYR A 59 0.74 8.74 -0.94
N GLY A 60 -0.10 8.61 0.09
CA GLY A 60 -1.29 9.42 0.26
C GLY A 60 -0.98 10.91 0.39
N ARG A 61 0.06 11.26 1.15
CA ARG A 61 0.53 12.66 1.31
C ARG A 61 1.22 13.18 0.06
N LEU A 62 1.99 12.34 -0.61
CA LEU A 62 2.63 12.69 -1.87
C LEU A 62 1.59 13.02 -2.93
N LEU A 63 0.57 12.17 -3.12
CA LEU A 63 -0.53 12.44 -4.03
C LEU A 63 -1.29 13.72 -3.61
N ALA A 64 -1.65 13.87 -2.35
CA ALA A 64 -2.39 15.05 -1.86
C ALA A 64 -1.68 16.37 -2.15
N LYS A 65 -0.35 16.39 -2.02
CA LYS A 65 0.47 17.58 -2.29
C LYS A 65 0.41 18.00 -3.77
N HIS A 66 0.38 17.03 -4.68
CA HIS A 66 0.60 17.30 -6.10
C HIS A 66 -0.68 17.28 -6.95
N ILE A 67 -1.64 16.37 -6.68
CA ILE A 67 -2.83 16.18 -7.54
C ILE A 67 -3.69 17.44 -7.68
N VAL A 68 -3.75 18.25 -6.63
CA VAL A 68 -4.54 19.49 -6.58
C VAL A 68 -4.17 20.52 -7.65
N ARG A 69 -2.94 20.47 -8.15
CA ARG A 69 -2.45 21.34 -9.24
C ARG A 69 -3.09 21.00 -10.59
N PHE A 70 -3.55 19.78 -10.76
CA PHE A 70 -4.06 19.23 -12.02
C PHE A 70 -5.58 19.08 -12.03
N ILE A 71 -6.24 19.23 -10.88
CA ILE A 71 -7.70 19.23 -10.81
C ILE A 71 -8.22 20.62 -11.24
N PRO A 72 -9.19 20.72 -12.20
CA PRO A 72 -9.85 21.99 -12.52
C PRO A 72 -10.36 22.67 -11.24
N GLY A 73 -10.22 23.99 -11.15
CA GLY A 73 -10.58 24.76 -9.95
C GLY A 73 -9.53 24.72 -8.82
N LYS A 74 -8.44 23.96 -8.98
CA LYS A 74 -7.27 23.90 -8.07
C LYS A 74 -7.64 23.87 -6.58
N PRO A 75 -8.41 22.85 -6.11
CA PRO A 75 -8.82 22.72 -4.73
C PRO A 75 -7.62 22.54 -3.80
N THR A 76 -7.83 22.70 -2.50
CA THR A 76 -6.85 22.29 -1.48
C THR A 76 -7.08 20.82 -1.10
N ALA A 77 -6.11 20.16 -0.43
CA ALA A 77 -6.26 18.81 0.05
C ALA A 77 -5.74 18.61 1.47
N ILE A 78 -6.45 17.76 2.23
CA ILE A 78 -5.99 17.27 3.53
C ILE A 78 -5.95 15.75 3.54
N VAL A 79 -5.03 15.19 4.33
CA VAL A 79 -4.91 13.75 4.52
C VAL A 79 -5.42 13.37 5.91
N GLN A 80 -6.35 12.41 5.94
CA GLN A 80 -6.90 11.84 7.16
C GLN A 80 -6.58 10.34 7.24
N ASN A 81 -5.83 9.92 8.24
CA ASN A 81 -5.59 8.51 8.49
C ASN A 81 -6.80 7.88 9.21
N MET A 82 -7.27 6.75 8.67
CA MET A 82 -8.38 5.96 9.23
C MET A 82 -7.96 4.48 9.27
N PRO A 83 -7.06 4.08 10.19
CA PRO A 83 -6.61 2.70 10.32
C PRO A 83 -7.70 1.82 10.93
N GLY A 84 -7.60 0.52 10.70
CA GLY A 84 -8.45 -0.51 11.31
C GLY A 84 -8.81 -1.64 10.36
N GLY A 85 -8.84 -2.88 10.87
CA GLY A 85 -9.18 -4.07 10.10
C GLY A 85 -8.35 -4.26 8.82
N GLY A 86 -7.04 -3.93 8.85
CA GLY A 86 -6.21 -4.01 7.64
C GLY A 86 -6.65 -3.06 6.51
N GLY A 87 -7.37 -1.97 6.82
CA GLY A 87 -7.89 -1.00 5.84
C GLY A 87 -9.40 -1.14 5.58
N VAL A 88 -10.05 -2.18 6.10
CA VAL A 88 -11.50 -2.42 5.90
C VAL A 88 -12.35 -1.29 6.46
N VAL A 89 -11.97 -0.72 7.63
CA VAL A 89 -12.71 0.40 8.24
C VAL A 89 -12.79 1.60 7.30
N ALA A 90 -11.66 2.04 6.76
CA ALA A 90 -11.61 3.17 5.83
C ALA A 90 -12.38 2.90 4.54
N THR A 91 -12.29 1.66 4.02
CA THR A 91 -12.94 1.28 2.76
C THR A 91 -14.46 1.18 2.93
N ASN A 92 -14.94 0.62 4.05
CA ASN A 92 -16.35 0.60 4.39
C ASN A 92 -16.91 2.03 4.56
N PHE A 93 -16.18 2.91 5.26
CA PHE A 93 -16.54 4.30 5.40
C PHE A 93 -16.65 4.99 4.03
N LEU A 94 -15.64 4.81 3.18
CA LEU A 94 -15.64 5.43 1.84
C LEU A 94 -16.85 5.00 1.02
N TYR A 95 -17.18 3.71 1.05
CA TYR A 95 -18.26 3.16 0.23
C TYR A 95 -19.65 3.59 0.70
N ASN A 96 -19.89 3.56 2.03
CA ASN A 96 -21.22 3.67 2.60
C ASN A 96 -21.54 5.06 3.17
N VAL A 97 -20.53 5.83 3.63
CA VAL A 97 -20.72 7.02 4.46
C VAL A 97 -20.13 8.29 3.82
N ALA A 98 -19.02 8.18 3.09
CA ALA A 98 -18.37 9.36 2.52
C ALA A 98 -19.28 10.09 1.52
N PRO A 99 -19.19 11.43 1.43
CA PRO A 99 -19.84 12.19 0.37
C PRO A 99 -19.55 11.64 -1.01
N LYS A 100 -20.59 11.58 -1.85
CA LYS A 100 -20.51 11.03 -3.21
C LYS A 100 -20.46 12.15 -4.26
N ASP A 101 -19.76 13.23 -3.93
CA ASP A 101 -19.67 14.45 -4.73
C ASP A 101 -18.29 14.63 -5.41
N GLY A 102 -17.31 13.75 -5.12
CA GLY A 102 -15.95 13.85 -5.64
C GLY A 102 -14.96 14.58 -4.73
N THR A 103 -15.40 15.08 -3.57
CA THR A 103 -14.50 15.75 -2.60
C THR A 103 -13.77 14.79 -1.68
N VAL A 104 -14.15 13.50 -1.64
CA VAL A 104 -13.54 12.48 -0.79
C VAL A 104 -13.12 11.27 -1.61
N PHE A 105 -11.88 10.86 -1.48
CA PHE A 105 -11.37 9.61 -2.01
C PHE A 105 -10.32 9.00 -1.06
N ALA A 106 -9.93 7.75 -1.30
CA ALA A 106 -9.06 7.05 -0.36
C ALA A 106 -7.88 6.36 -1.02
N ASN A 107 -6.75 6.32 -0.30
CA ASN A 107 -5.67 5.37 -0.49
C ASN A 107 -5.93 4.16 0.40
N ILE A 108 -6.33 3.04 -0.20
CA ILE A 108 -6.67 1.81 0.50
C ILE A 108 -5.55 0.77 0.36
N GLN A 109 -5.50 -0.20 1.27
CA GLN A 109 -4.52 -1.28 1.14
C GLN A 109 -4.88 -2.19 -0.04
N ARG A 110 -3.88 -2.60 -0.81
CA ARG A 110 -4.02 -3.37 -2.05
C ARG A 110 -4.79 -4.69 -1.91
N THR A 111 -4.75 -5.32 -0.75
CA THR A 111 -5.45 -6.58 -0.49
C THR A 111 -6.94 -6.37 -0.22
N VAL A 112 -7.34 -5.19 0.25
CA VAL A 112 -8.71 -4.92 0.70
C VAL A 112 -9.78 -5.14 -0.37
N PRO A 113 -9.57 -4.75 -1.65
CA PRO A 113 -10.54 -5.02 -2.71
C PRO A 113 -10.82 -6.50 -2.97
N PHE A 114 -9.88 -7.38 -2.63
CA PHE A 114 -9.98 -8.83 -2.85
C PHE A 114 -10.61 -9.58 -1.68
N LEU A 115 -10.73 -8.95 -0.51
CA LEU A 115 -11.28 -9.60 0.69
C LEU A 115 -12.70 -10.15 0.52
N PRO A 116 -13.64 -9.51 -0.22
CA PRO A 116 -14.93 -10.11 -0.53
C PRO A 116 -14.81 -11.41 -1.31
N LEU A 117 -13.88 -11.47 -2.27
CA LEU A 117 -13.59 -12.67 -3.06
C LEU A 117 -13.08 -13.81 -2.17
N TYR A 118 -12.24 -13.48 -1.18
CA TYR A 118 -11.68 -14.46 -0.23
C TYR A 118 -12.66 -14.86 0.89
N GLY A 119 -13.91 -14.42 0.83
CA GLY A 119 -14.94 -14.80 1.80
C GLY A 119 -14.83 -14.10 3.17
N HIS A 120 -14.04 -13.02 3.28
CA HIS A 120 -13.97 -12.25 4.53
C HIS A 120 -15.29 -11.53 4.82
N LYS A 121 -15.80 -11.65 6.06
CA LYS A 121 -17.09 -11.07 6.49
C LYS A 121 -17.04 -9.56 6.81
N GLY A 122 -15.84 -9.00 7.01
CA GLY A 122 -15.65 -7.59 7.37
C GLY A 122 -15.97 -6.55 6.29
N PRO A 123 -15.67 -6.79 5.00
CA PRO A 123 -16.00 -5.89 3.92
C PRO A 123 -17.51 -5.69 3.75
N LYS A 124 -17.94 -4.42 3.71
CA LYS A 124 -19.32 -3.98 3.45
C LYS A 124 -19.38 -3.12 2.19
N PHE A 125 -18.68 -3.55 1.15
CA PHE A 125 -18.56 -2.86 -0.14
C PHE A 125 -18.46 -3.85 -1.29
N ASN A 126 -18.80 -3.39 -2.50
CA ASN A 126 -18.53 -4.09 -3.75
C ASN A 126 -17.38 -3.41 -4.47
N PRO A 127 -16.21 -4.05 -4.64
CA PRO A 127 -15.02 -3.42 -5.23
C PRO A 127 -15.20 -3.04 -6.71
N VAL A 128 -16.12 -3.69 -7.42
CA VAL A 128 -16.44 -3.39 -8.83
C VAL A 128 -17.20 -2.07 -8.97
N LYS A 129 -18.00 -1.69 -7.95
CA LYS A 129 -18.80 -0.45 -7.95
C LYS A 129 -18.01 0.80 -7.58
N PHE A 130 -16.79 0.70 -7.09
CA PHE A 130 -15.94 1.85 -6.87
C PHE A 130 -15.49 2.48 -8.19
N ASN A 131 -15.21 3.77 -8.16
CA ASN A 131 -14.52 4.47 -9.23
C ASN A 131 -13.01 4.47 -8.93
N TRP A 132 -12.25 3.64 -9.62
CA TRP A 132 -10.81 3.56 -9.43
C TRP A 132 -10.12 4.78 -10.05
N LEU A 133 -9.34 5.50 -9.25
CA LEU A 133 -8.59 6.67 -9.67
C LEU A 133 -7.27 6.25 -10.34
N GLY A 134 -6.62 5.25 -9.81
CA GLY A 134 -5.36 4.68 -10.27
C GLY A 134 -4.57 4.05 -9.14
N SER A 135 -3.39 3.54 -9.46
CA SER A 135 -2.38 3.10 -8.48
C SER A 135 -1.06 3.81 -8.76
N LEU A 136 -0.33 4.25 -7.73
CA LEU A 136 0.95 4.93 -7.90
C LEU A 136 2.10 3.98 -8.17
N ASN A 137 1.97 2.70 -7.85
CA ASN A 137 2.96 1.71 -8.25
C ASN A 137 2.36 0.33 -8.52
N ASN A 138 3.11 -0.44 -9.30
CA ASN A 138 3.03 -1.88 -9.42
C ASN A 138 4.05 -2.47 -8.44
N GLU A 139 3.61 -3.31 -7.52
CA GLU A 139 4.44 -3.78 -6.41
C GLU A 139 5.05 -5.14 -6.73
N VAL A 140 6.27 -5.36 -6.29
CA VAL A 140 6.90 -6.67 -6.28
C VAL A 140 7.14 -7.08 -4.84
N THR A 141 6.78 -8.30 -4.49
CA THR A 141 7.16 -8.91 -3.22
C THR A 141 8.40 -9.75 -3.44
N VAL A 142 9.43 -9.55 -2.62
CA VAL A 142 10.67 -10.31 -2.65
C VAL A 142 10.86 -11.06 -1.34
N CYS A 143 11.28 -12.31 -1.41
CA CYS A 143 11.81 -13.02 -0.25
C CYS A 143 13.32 -12.85 -0.23
N ILE A 144 13.83 -12.27 0.85
CA ILE A 144 15.26 -12.09 1.08
C ILE A 144 15.71 -12.92 2.27
N VAL A 145 16.93 -13.40 2.21
CA VAL A 145 17.61 -14.11 3.31
C VAL A 145 18.95 -13.46 3.58
N ARG A 146 19.41 -13.53 4.84
CA ARG A 146 20.75 -13.02 5.20
C ARG A 146 21.84 -13.74 4.38
N LYS A 147 22.92 -13.02 4.03
CA LYS A 147 24.05 -13.61 3.30
C LYS A 147 24.76 -14.74 4.06
N ASP A 148 24.72 -14.72 5.39
CA ASP A 148 25.28 -15.78 6.24
C ASP A 148 24.32 -16.96 6.48
N ALA A 149 23.06 -16.91 5.96
CA ALA A 149 22.14 -18.03 6.04
C ALA A 149 22.58 -19.19 5.12
N PRO A 150 22.23 -20.46 5.41
CA PRO A 150 22.55 -21.60 4.55
C PRO A 150 21.94 -21.49 3.15
N THR A 151 20.72 -20.95 3.06
CA THR A 151 19.98 -20.73 1.82
C THR A 151 20.51 -19.51 1.10
N LYS A 152 20.88 -19.64 -0.18
CA LYS A 152 21.40 -18.55 -1.02
C LYS A 152 20.54 -18.30 -2.25
N SER A 153 19.76 -19.31 -2.66
CA SER A 153 19.00 -19.34 -3.90
C SER A 153 17.65 -20.03 -3.72
N PHE A 154 16.79 -19.95 -4.73
CA PHE A 154 15.53 -20.71 -4.74
C PHE A 154 15.78 -22.22 -4.73
N ALA A 155 16.84 -22.71 -5.40
CA ALA A 155 17.18 -24.12 -5.39
C ALA A 155 17.51 -24.63 -3.98
N ASP A 156 18.13 -23.81 -3.15
CA ASP A 156 18.39 -24.16 -1.74
C ASP A 156 17.10 -24.19 -0.92
N LEU A 157 16.12 -23.30 -1.22
CA LEU A 157 14.81 -23.31 -0.55
C LEU A 157 14.03 -24.61 -0.74
N LEU A 158 14.27 -25.34 -1.83
CA LEU A 158 13.64 -26.65 -2.07
C LEU A 158 14.25 -27.75 -1.19
N LYS A 159 15.47 -27.57 -0.70
CA LYS A 159 16.23 -28.57 0.05
C LYS A 159 16.35 -28.26 1.53
N THR A 160 16.51 -26.98 1.86
CA THR A 160 16.88 -26.50 3.20
C THR A 160 15.75 -25.70 3.84
N GLU A 161 15.37 -26.07 5.07
CA GLU A 161 14.43 -25.29 5.86
C GLU A 161 14.98 -23.88 6.09
N THR A 162 14.18 -22.88 5.74
CA THR A 162 14.57 -21.47 5.84
C THR A 162 13.61 -20.73 6.74
N ILE A 163 14.11 -20.24 7.88
CA ILE A 163 13.31 -19.57 8.90
C ILE A 163 13.08 -18.13 8.50
N VAL A 164 11.80 -17.74 8.30
CA VAL A 164 11.39 -16.39 7.99
C VAL A 164 10.47 -15.81 9.05
N GLY A 165 10.55 -14.49 9.27
CA GLY A 165 9.70 -13.79 10.23
C GLY A 165 8.36 -13.39 9.63
N GLY A 166 7.26 -13.58 10.37
CA GLY A 166 5.89 -13.21 10.02
C GLY A 166 5.32 -12.13 10.93
N SER A 167 4.65 -11.15 10.32
CA SER A 167 4.01 -10.04 11.05
C SER A 167 2.48 -10.00 10.88
N GLY A 168 1.86 -11.14 10.68
CA GLY A 168 0.44 -11.33 10.50
C GLY A 168 0.06 -11.75 9.07
N PRO A 169 -1.25 -11.85 8.75
CA PRO A 169 -1.76 -12.34 7.49
C PRO A 169 -1.56 -11.32 6.34
N ASN A 170 -0.30 -11.04 6.04
CA ASN A 170 0.17 -10.18 4.95
C ASN A 170 1.30 -10.89 4.20
N ASP A 171 2.01 -10.19 3.30
CA ASP A 171 3.06 -10.77 2.46
C ASP A 171 4.11 -11.55 3.27
N THR A 172 4.38 -11.16 4.53
CA THR A 172 5.40 -11.83 5.35
C THR A 172 5.02 -13.26 5.77
N GLU A 173 3.73 -13.60 5.74
CA GLU A 173 3.23 -14.95 6.04
C GLU A 173 2.58 -15.61 4.82
N THR A 174 1.84 -14.85 4.00
CA THR A 174 1.09 -15.41 2.87
C THR A 174 1.98 -15.78 1.69
N VAL A 175 3.03 -15.00 1.43
CA VAL A 175 3.95 -15.30 0.32
C VAL A 175 4.81 -16.54 0.59
N PRO A 176 5.49 -16.70 1.73
CA PRO A 176 6.17 -17.95 2.01
C PRO A 176 5.23 -19.15 2.05
N ALA A 177 3.99 -18.99 2.52
CA ALA A 177 3.00 -20.07 2.53
C ALA A 177 2.61 -20.53 1.11
N ILE A 178 2.28 -19.61 0.21
CA ILE A 178 1.90 -19.97 -1.17
C ILE A 178 3.10 -20.56 -1.94
N ILE A 179 4.31 -20.05 -1.72
CA ILE A 179 5.53 -20.59 -2.33
C ILE A 179 5.81 -22.01 -1.83
N ASN A 180 5.63 -22.29 -0.54
CA ASN A 180 5.71 -23.66 -0.02
C ASN A 180 4.68 -24.56 -0.67
N ASN A 181 3.41 -24.13 -0.71
CA ASN A 181 2.29 -24.97 -1.13
C ASN A 181 2.25 -25.23 -2.64
N LEU A 182 2.71 -24.29 -3.47
CA LEU A 182 2.68 -24.42 -4.93
C LEU A 182 4.01 -24.79 -5.55
N LEU A 183 5.13 -24.45 -4.91
CA LEU A 183 6.47 -24.66 -5.46
C LEU A 183 7.34 -25.62 -4.62
N GLY A 184 6.81 -26.12 -3.50
CA GLY A 184 7.54 -27.08 -2.65
C GLY A 184 8.71 -26.49 -1.86
N ALA A 185 8.76 -25.16 -1.69
CA ALA A 185 9.77 -24.53 -0.86
C ALA A 185 9.62 -24.92 0.63
N LYS A 186 10.70 -24.75 1.38
CA LYS A 186 10.77 -25.15 2.81
C LYS A 186 10.90 -23.95 3.74
N PHE A 187 10.06 -22.93 3.53
CA PHE A 187 9.96 -21.85 4.51
C PHE A 187 9.31 -22.32 5.81
N LYS A 188 9.92 -21.95 6.93
CA LYS A 188 9.34 -22.07 8.28
C LYS A 188 9.03 -20.67 8.79
N ILE A 189 7.78 -20.42 9.18
CA ILE A 189 7.32 -19.08 9.59
C ILE A 189 7.36 -18.95 11.12
N ILE A 190 8.14 -18.00 11.62
CA ILE A 190 8.07 -17.53 13.00
C ILE A 190 7.14 -16.32 13.02
N ALA A 191 5.91 -16.51 13.48
CA ALA A 191 4.85 -15.50 13.44
C ALA A 191 4.81 -14.62 14.71
N GLY A 192 4.13 -13.46 14.62
CA GLY A 192 3.83 -12.63 15.78
C GLY A 192 4.76 -11.44 15.97
N TYR A 193 5.63 -11.14 15.01
CA TYR A 193 6.34 -9.86 14.99
C TYR A 193 5.35 -8.70 14.77
N PRO A 194 5.52 -7.55 15.44
CA PRO A 194 4.57 -6.44 15.35
C PRO A 194 4.60 -5.71 14.00
N SER A 195 5.68 -5.86 13.22
CA SER A 195 5.87 -5.22 11.91
C SER A 195 6.97 -5.91 11.10
N SER A 196 7.04 -5.65 9.79
CA SER A 196 8.19 -6.06 8.96
C SER A 196 9.51 -5.42 9.44
N THR A 197 9.49 -4.20 9.97
CA THR A 197 10.66 -3.56 10.59
C THR A 197 11.18 -4.38 11.77
N ALA A 198 10.28 -4.93 12.62
CA ALA A 198 10.69 -5.80 13.72
C ALA A 198 11.28 -7.12 13.22
N VAL A 199 10.83 -7.64 12.07
CA VAL A 199 11.45 -8.80 11.42
C VAL A 199 12.85 -8.46 10.91
N PHE A 200 13.08 -7.29 10.30
CA PHE A 200 14.43 -6.86 9.90
C PHE A 200 15.38 -6.83 11.11
N LEU A 201 14.94 -6.27 12.24
CA LEU A 201 15.73 -6.28 13.48
C LEU A 201 16.01 -7.71 13.99
N ALA A 202 15.04 -8.63 13.84
CA ALA A 202 15.23 -10.03 14.18
C ALA A 202 16.23 -10.71 13.23
N MET A 203 16.25 -10.35 11.94
CA MET A 203 17.27 -10.80 10.99
C MET A 203 18.66 -10.30 11.41
N GLU A 204 18.82 -9.03 11.77
CA GLU A 204 20.09 -8.46 12.26
C GLU A 204 20.59 -9.19 13.52
N ARG A 205 19.68 -9.61 14.40
CA ARG A 205 19.99 -10.37 15.62
C ARG A 205 20.12 -11.89 15.38
N LYS A 206 20.02 -12.33 14.13
CA LYS A 206 20.09 -13.75 13.73
C LYS A 206 18.98 -14.63 14.33
N GLU A 207 17.86 -14.05 14.78
CA GLU A 207 16.70 -14.78 15.30
C GLU A 207 15.90 -15.46 14.18
N VAL A 208 15.90 -14.86 12.97
CA VAL A 208 15.35 -15.42 11.73
C VAL A 208 16.34 -15.21 10.59
N GLN A 209 16.22 -16.04 9.55
CA GLN A 209 17.13 -15.99 8.41
C GLN A 209 16.66 -15.00 7.34
N GLY A 210 15.38 -14.77 7.22
CA GLY A 210 14.84 -13.95 6.15
C GLY A 210 13.43 -13.43 6.39
N LEU A 211 12.92 -12.83 5.33
CA LEU A 211 11.55 -12.29 5.30
C LEU A 211 11.06 -12.14 3.85
N CYS A 212 9.76 -12.27 3.62
CA CYS A 212 9.12 -11.91 2.36
C CYS A 212 8.36 -10.59 2.55
N SER A 213 8.67 -9.56 1.77
CA SER A 213 8.01 -8.26 1.85
C SER A 213 8.08 -7.49 0.53
N SER A 214 7.38 -6.36 0.44
CA SER A 214 7.49 -5.41 -0.67
C SER A 214 8.94 -5.02 -0.91
N PHE A 215 9.41 -5.10 -2.15
CA PHE A 215 10.78 -4.75 -2.50
C PHE A 215 11.08 -3.27 -2.23
N GLY A 216 10.16 -2.37 -2.58
CA GLY A 216 10.30 -0.96 -2.24
C GLY A 216 10.37 -0.69 -0.73
N SER A 217 9.68 -1.50 0.09
CA SER A 217 9.81 -1.41 1.56
C SER A 217 11.15 -1.95 2.06
N THR A 218 11.67 -3.00 1.44
CA THR A 218 12.99 -3.57 1.74
C THR A 218 14.08 -2.53 1.50
N LYS A 219 14.11 -1.89 0.31
CA LYS A 219 15.05 -0.82 -0.03
C LYS A 219 14.96 0.38 0.92
N ALA A 220 13.75 0.77 1.28
CA ALA A 220 13.54 1.89 2.20
C ALA A 220 13.92 1.59 3.66
N GLN A 221 13.86 0.31 4.07
CA GLN A 221 14.25 -0.12 5.42
C GLN A 221 15.76 -0.22 5.55
N ASP A 222 16.43 -0.76 4.54
CA ASP A 222 17.87 -0.90 4.50
C ASP A 222 18.39 -0.53 3.08
N PRO A 223 18.93 0.68 2.89
CA PRO A 223 19.50 1.08 1.60
C PRO A 223 20.63 0.18 1.10
N ASN A 224 21.35 -0.48 2.01
CA ASN A 224 22.45 -1.41 1.71
C ASN A 224 21.98 -2.87 1.66
N TRP A 225 20.70 -3.09 1.39
CA TRP A 225 20.09 -4.43 1.39
C TRP A 225 20.84 -5.44 0.52
N ALA A 226 21.34 -5.04 -0.64
CA ALA A 226 22.02 -5.92 -1.57
C ALA A 226 23.36 -6.48 -1.05
N GLU A 227 24.00 -5.77 -0.13
CA GLU A 227 25.22 -6.21 0.54
C GLU A 227 24.95 -7.23 1.64
N LYS A 228 23.78 -7.16 2.27
CA LYS A 228 23.43 -7.94 3.47
C LYS A 228 22.56 -9.14 3.20
N TYR A 229 21.78 -9.12 2.11
CA TYR A 229 20.76 -10.12 1.83
C TYR A 229 20.87 -10.68 0.41
N ASN A 230 20.49 -11.96 0.26
CA ASN A 230 20.26 -12.61 -1.02
C ASN A 230 18.76 -12.58 -1.31
N PRO A 231 18.31 -12.00 -2.42
CA PRO A 231 16.94 -12.17 -2.90
C PRO A 231 16.83 -13.56 -3.53
N VAL A 232 15.95 -14.41 -3.00
CA VAL A 232 15.87 -15.82 -3.40
C VAL A 232 14.70 -16.13 -4.32
N ILE A 233 13.62 -15.34 -4.26
CA ILE A 233 12.46 -15.43 -5.15
C ILE A 233 11.68 -14.12 -5.13
N GLN A 234 11.09 -13.75 -6.26
CA GLN A 234 10.17 -12.62 -6.38
C GLN A 234 8.80 -13.10 -6.81
N SER A 235 7.74 -12.43 -6.29
CA SER A 235 6.32 -12.67 -6.61
C SER A 235 5.75 -11.39 -7.19
N SER A 236 5.25 -11.47 -8.41
CA SER A 236 4.66 -10.37 -9.18
C SER A 236 4.16 -10.93 -10.51
N THR A 237 3.53 -10.10 -11.35
CA THR A 237 3.12 -10.48 -12.71
C THR A 237 4.28 -10.49 -13.71
N GLU A 238 5.38 -9.80 -13.38
CA GLU A 238 6.61 -9.71 -14.19
C GLU A 238 7.82 -9.45 -13.29
N LYS A 239 9.03 -9.75 -13.77
CA LYS A 239 10.26 -9.50 -13.01
C LYS A 239 10.49 -8.02 -12.79
N HIS A 240 10.97 -7.68 -11.59
CA HIS A 240 11.42 -6.32 -11.29
C HIS A 240 12.72 -6.01 -12.05
N PRO A 241 12.87 -4.82 -12.69
CA PRO A 241 14.08 -4.47 -13.45
C PRO A 241 15.38 -4.56 -12.64
N GLU A 242 15.35 -4.23 -11.35
CA GLU A 242 16.51 -4.36 -10.46
C GLU A 242 16.76 -5.80 -9.97
N LEU A 243 15.88 -6.77 -10.30
CA LEU A 243 15.96 -8.17 -9.89
C LEU A 243 15.93 -9.14 -11.09
N PRO A 244 16.66 -8.90 -12.19
CA PRO A 244 16.54 -9.67 -13.43
C PRO A 244 16.91 -11.15 -13.25
N ASN A 245 17.86 -11.42 -12.36
CA ASN A 245 18.38 -12.77 -12.08
C ASN A 245 17.65 -13.50 -10.95
N VAL A 246 16.70 -12.83 -10.26
CA VAL A 246 15.91 -13.47 -9.20
C VAL A 246 14.74 -14.21 -9.84
N PRO A 247 14.52 -15.50 -9.53
CA PRO A 247 13.41 -16.26 -10.10
C PRO A 247 12.06 -15.62 -9.81
N LEU A 248 11.21 -15.52 -10.83
CA LEU A 248 9.82 -15.10 -10.68
C LEU A 248 8.98 -16.33 -10.32
N ALA A 249 8.24 -16.25 -9.21
CA ALA A 249 7.42 -17.37 -8.72
C ALA A 249 6.44 -17.87 -9.79
N LEU A 250 5.82 -16.96 -10.55
CA LEU A 250 4.89 -17.29 -11.62
C LEU A 250 5.52 -18.13 -12.74
N ASP A 251 6.80 -17.91 -13.07
CA ASP A 251 7.52 -18.68 -14.10
C ASP A 251 7.89 -20.09 -13.64
N LEU A 252 7.99 -20.29 -12.34
CA LEU A 252 8.33 -21.58 -11.74
C LEU A 252 7.14 -22.53 -11.61
N VAL A 253 5.90 -22.00 -11.66
CA VAL A 253 4.69 -22.81 -11.56
C VAL A 253 4.42 -23.52 -12.88
N LYS A 254 4.64 -24.84 -12.89
CA LYS A 254 4.46 -25.69 -14.08
C LYS A 254 3.02 -26.15 -14.29
N ASN A 255 2.27 -26.38 -13.19
CA ASN A 255 0.89 -26.84 -13.26
C ASN A 255 -0.03 -25.65 -13.67
N PRO A 256 -0.82 -25.79 -14.77
CA PRO A 256 -1.69 -24.70 -15.24
C PRO A 256 -2.76 -24.25 -14.21
N ALA A 257 -3.25 -25.18 -13.39
CA ALA A 257 -4.24 -24.85 -12.34
C ALA A 257 -3.57 -24.05 -11.21
N ASP A 258 -2.36 -24.39 -10.82
CA ASP A 258 -1.59 -23.65 -9.81
C ASP A 258 -1.14 -22.29 -10.34
N ARG A 259 -0.84 -22.20 -11.66
CA ARG A 259 -0.53 -20.93 -12.31
C ARG A 259 -1.70 -19.94 -12.21
N LYS A 260 -2.93 -20.38 -12.44
CA LYS A 260 -4.13 -19.53 -12.24
C LYS A 260 -4.27 -19.04 -10.79
N ILE A 261 -3.90 -19.86 -9.81
CA ILE A 261 -3.89 -19.47 -8.39
C ILE A 261 -2.84 -18.38 -8.15
N MET A 262 -1.62 -18.55 -8.66
CA MET A 262 -0.55 -17.57 -8.50
C MET A 262 -0.89 -16.23 -9.20
N GLU A 263 -1.43 -16.30 -10.43
CA GLU A 263 -1.91 -15.11 -11.17
C GLU A 263 -3.00 -14.36 -10.40
N LEU A 264 -3.95 -15.07 -9.79
CA LEU A 264 -5.00 -14.48 -8.98
C LEU A 264 -4.42 -13.83 -7.70
N ASN A 265 -3.46 -14.48 -7.05
CA ASN A 265 -2.75 -13.93 -5.91
C ASN A 265 -1.98 -12.65 -6.28
N ASP A 266 -1.25 -12.67 -7.39
CA ASP A 266 -0.36 -11.59 -7.78
C ASP A 266 -1.10 -10.41 -8.42
N ALA A 267 -2.36 -10.58 -8.86
CA ALA A 267 -3.21 -9.51 -9.35
C ALA A 267 -3.30 -8.32 -8.36
N ARG A 268 -3.26 -8.57 -7.04
CA ARG A 268 -3.24 -7.51 -6.01
C ARG A 268 -1.97 -6.65 -6.04
N LEU A 269 -0.88 -7.19 -6.57
CA LEU A 269 0.41 -6.48 -6.64
C LEU A 269 0.41 -5.43 -7.73
N VAL A 270 -0.33 -5.64 -8.82
CA VAL A 270 -0.53 -4.64 -9.89
C VAL A 270 -1.10 -3.31 -9.35
N ILE A 271 -1.86 -3.38 -8.26
CA ILE A 271 -2.42 -2.20 -7.59
C ILE A 271 -1.72 -1.93 -6.25
N GLY A 272 -0.41 -1.79 -6.26
CA GLY A 272 0.40 -1.68 -5.03
C GLY A 272 0.00 -0.53 -4.10
N ARG A 273 -0.39 0.62 -4.68
CA ARG A 273 -0.83 1.82 -3.93
C ARG A 273 -2.07 2.43 -4.58
N PRO A 274 -3.24 1.76 -4.48
CA PRO A 274 -4.45 2.17 -5.17
C PRO A 274 -5.13 3.36 -4.50
N PHE A 275 -5.70 4.21 -5.35
CA PHE A 275 -6.58 5.29 -4.95
C PHE A 275 -7.97 5.06 -5.54
N VAL A 276 -8.98 5.31 -4.74
CA VAL A 276 -10.36 4.94 -5.06
C VAL A 276 -11.34 6.02 -4.61
N ILE A 277 -12.33 6.27 -5.46
CA ILE A 277 -13.43 7.23 -5.28
C ILE A 277 -14.70 6.42 -4.97
N PRO A 278 -15.60 6.88 -4.07
CA PRO A 278 -16.83 6.16 -3.77
C PRO A 278 -17.73 6.01 -5.00
N PRO A 279 -18.62 5.01 -5.03
CA PRO A 279 -19.64 4.92 -6.08
C PRO A 279 -20.63 6.09 -5.99
N GLY A 280 -21.26 6.43 -7.12
CA GLY A 280 -22.29 7.48 -7.18
C GLY A 280 -21.75 8.92 -7.31
N VAL A 281 -20.44 9.08 -7.48
CA VAL A 281 -19.87 10.38 -7.86
C VAL A 281 -20.19 10.67 -9.33
N PRO A 282 -20.59 11.88 -9.71
CA PRO A 282 -20.85 12.27 -11.10
C PRO A 282 -19.70 11.93 -12.03
N ALA A 283 -20.04 11.39 -13.20
CA ALA A 283 -19.07 10.82 -14.13
C ALA A 283 -18.01 11.86 -14.59
N GLU A 284 -18.42 13.10 -14.84
CA GLU A 284 -17.54 14.19 -15.24
C GLU A 284 -16.48 14.51 -14.18
N ARG A 285 -16.83 14.38 -12.89
CA ARG A 285 -15.87 14.59 -11.78
C ARG A 285 -14.92 13.40 -11.64
N VAL A 286 -15.41 12.19 -11.85
CA VAL A 286 -14.55 10.98 -11.86
C VAL A 286 -13.52 11.08 -12.97
N GLU A 287 -13.93 11.44 -14.19
CA GLU A 287 -13.00 11.56 -15.33
C GLU A 287 -12.01 12.72 -15.12
N ALA A 288 -12.44 13.85 -14.56
CA ALA A 288 -11.53 14.96 -14.23
C ALA A 288 -10.47 14.55 -13.19
N LEU A 289 -10.86 13.79 -12.15
CA LEU A 289 -9.92 13.28 -11.15
C LEU A 289 -8.96 12.25 -11.76
N ARG A 290 -9.43 11.37 -12.66
CA ARG A 290 -8.57 10.43 -13.41
C ARG A 290 -7.58 11.14 -14.31
N ALA A 291 -8.03 12.14 -15.06
CA ALA A 291 -7.16 12.96 -15.91
C ALA A 291 -6.09 13.69 -15.08
N ALA A 292 -6.48 14.25 -13.92
CA ALA A 292 -5.55 14.87 -12.99
C ALA A 292 -4.51 13.87 -12.46
N PHE A 293 -4.92 12.64 -12.12
CA PHE A 293 -4.00 11.58 -11.72
C PHE A 293 -3.03 11.19 -12.84
N ASP A 294 -3.55 10.93 -14.05
CA ASP A 294 -2.76 10.50 -15.21
C ASP A 294 -1.76 11.59 -15.68
N THR A 295 -2.08 12.86 -15.46
CA THR A 295 -1.17 14.00 -15.68
C THR A 295 -0.13 14.11 -14.57
N MET A 296 -0.58 14.03 -13.32
CA MET A 296 0.30 14.15 -12.14
C MET A 296 1.42 13.11 -12.14
N VAL A 297 1.14 11.85 -12.51
CA VAL A 297 2.15 10.78 -12.47
C VAL A 297 3.26 10.95 -13.51
N LYS A 298 3.11 11.88 -14.45
CA LYS A 298 4.12 12.26 -15.46
C LYS A 298 4.83 13.58 -15.11
N ASP A 299 4.35 14.27 -14.09
CA ASP A 299 4.88 15.59 -13.69
C ASP A 299 6.25 15.46 -13.05
N LYS A 300 7.21 16.27 -13.51
CA LYS A 300 8.60 16.25 -13.06
C LYS A 300 8.73 16.52 -11.54
N GLU A 301 8.00 17.52 -11.02
CA GLU A 301 8.06 17.89 -9.60
C GLU A 301 7.49 16.77 -8.70
N PHE A 302 6.42 16.09 -9.16
CA PHE A 302 5.88 14.92 -8.49
C PHE A 302 6.90 13.78 -8.44
N LEU A 303 7.53 13.45 -9.58
CA LEU A 303 8.52 12.36 -9.68
C LEU A 303 9.78 12.65 -8.84
N GLU A 304 10.27 13.89 -8.84
CA GLU A 304 11.37 14.32 -7.97
C GLU A 304 11.00 14.23 -6.49
N SER A 305 9.78 14.65 -6.13
CA SER A 305 9.28 14.52 -4.75
C SER A 305 9.18 13.06 -4.31
N ALA A 306 8.75 12.16 -5.21
CA ALA A 306 8.71 10.73 -4.95
C ALA A 306 10.13 10.17 -4.72
N LYS A 307 11.08 10.52 -5.60
CA LYS A 307 12.50 10.11 -5.50
C LYS A 307 13.13 10.55 -4.18
N LYS A 308 12.93 11.82 -3.78
CA LYS A 308 13.41 12.35 -2.47
C LYS A 308 12.85 11.60 -1.26
N LEU A 309 11.66 11.00 -1.41
CA LEU A 309 11.03 10.18 -0.38
C LEU A 309 11.40 8.69 -0.48
N GLY A 310 12.25 8.29 -1.44
CA GLY A 310 12.58 6.90 -1.72
C GLY A 310 11.34 6.09 -2.15
N ARG A 311 10.44 6.70 -2.98
CA ARG A 311 9.21 6.06 -3.45
C ARG A 311 9.27 5.85 -4.95
N GLU A 312 9.09 4.59 -5.33
CA GLU A 312 9.00 4.18 -6.72
C GLU A 312 7.63 4.53 -7.30
N ILE A 313 7.60 5.02 -8.52
CA ILE A 313 6.38 5.37 -9.25
C ILE A 313 6.35 4.53 -10.53
N THR A 314 5.50 3.52 -10.54
CA THR A 314 5.16 2.65 -11.67
C THR A 314 3.63 2.65 -11.82
N PRO A 315 3.05 3.72 -12.40
CA PRO A 315 1.63 3.99 -12.25
C PRO A 315 0.76 3.06 -13.09
N VAL A 316 -0.42 2.74 -12.55
CA VAL A 316 -1.49 2.04 -13.27
C VAL A 316 -2.72 2.93 -13.30
N SER A 317 -3.23 3.22 -14.50
CA SER A 317 -4.39 4.11 -14.66
C SER A 317 -5.67 3.54 -14.03
N GLY A 318 -6.58 4.43 -13.67
CA GLY A 318 -7.86 4.03 -13.05
C GLY A 318 -8.70 3.08 -13.90
N LYS A 319 -8.69 3.26 -15.21
CA LYS A 319 -9.37 2.37 -16.17
C LYS A 319 -8.79 0.95 -16.14
N LYS A 320 -7.45 0.81 -16.13
CA LYS A 320 -6.77 -0.48 -16.03
C LYS A 320 -7.05 -1.17 -14.67
N VAL A 321 -7.03 -0.41 -13.56
CA VAL A 321 -7.40 -0.94 -12.24
C VAL A 321 -8.84 -1.42 -12.21
N GLN A 322 -9.79 -0.65 -12.78
CA GLN A 322 -11.20 -1.03 -12.88
C GLN A 322 -11.38 -2.34 -13.65
N GLN A 323 -10.71 -2.49 -14.79
CA GLN A 323 -10.75 -3.70 -15.61
C GLN A 323 -10.17 -4.91 -14.84
N LEU A 324 -9.04 -4.73 -14.16
CA LEU A 324 -8.41 -5.77 -13.33
C LEU A 324 -9.36 -6.26 -12.25
N ILE A 325 -9.91 -5.34 -11.45
CA ILE A 325 -10.83 -5.67 -10.36
C ILE A 325 -12.09 -6.38 -10.90
N THR A 326 -12.66 -5.88 -12.01
CA THR A 326 -13.85 -6.50 -12.61
C THR A 326 -13.56 -7.93 -13.09
N ARG A 327 -12.39 -8.16 -13.69
CA ARG A 327 -11.96 -9.50 -14.12
C ARG A 327 -11.74 -10.43 -12.95
N VAL A 328 -11.02 -9.98 -11.93
CA VAL A 328 -10.68 -10.80 -10.76
C VAL A 328 -11.91 -11.18 -9.94
N MET A 329 -12.89 -10.29 -9.81
CA MET A 329 -14.14 -10.59 -9.11
C MET A 329 -15.00 -11.64 -9.79
N LYS A 330 -14.69 -12.00 -11.05
CA LYS A 330 -15.33 -13.08 -11.80
C LYS A 330 -14.56 -14.41 -11.74
N ALA A 331 -13.50 -14.49 -10.94
CA ALA A 331 -12.70 -15.71 -10.81
C ALA A 331 -13.54 -16.90 -10.31
N ASP A 332 -13.26 -18.09 -10.83
CA ASP A 332 -13.95 -19.32 -10.47
C ASP A 332 -13.82 -19.60 -8.96
N LYS A 333 -14.93 -20.01 -8.35
CA LYS A 333 -14.99 -20.31 -6.91
C LYS A 333 -13.98 -21.39 -6.49
N SER A 334 -13.76 -22.39 -7.37
CA SER A 334 -12.77 -23.46 -7.15
C SER A 334 -11.33 -22.90 -7.09
N VAL A 335 -10.98 -21.98 -7.99
CA VAL A 335 -9.68 -21.32 -8.00
C VAL A 335 -9.49 -20.47 -6.74
N VAL A 336 -10.54 -19.73 -6.35
CA VAL A 336 -10.52 -18.94 -5.11
C VAL A 336 -10.38 -19.81 -3.87
N ALA A 337 -11.08 -20.93 -3.78
CA ALA A 337 -10.99 -21.88 -2.66
C ALA A 337 -9.57 -22.45 -2.55
N ARG A 338 -8.96 -22.85 -3.68
CA ARG A 338 -7.58 -23.34 -3.72
C ARG A 338 -6.56 -22.23 -3.38
N LEU A 339 -6.80 -20.98 -3.83
CA LEU A 339 -5.96 -19.86 -3.41
C LEU A 339 -6.01 -19.68 -1.89
N ASN A 340 -7.19 -19.65 -1.30
CA ASN A 340 -7.35 -19.49 0.14
C ASN A 340 -6.61 -20.59 0.92
N ASP A 341 -6.73 -21.86 0.48
CA ASP A 341 -5.97 -22.97 1.07
C ASP A 341 -4.45 -22.78 0.89
N SER A 342 -4.02 -22.32 -0.28
CA SER A 342 -2.60 -22.10 -0.59
C SER A 342 -1.96 -20.95 0.20
N LEU A 343 -2.75 -19.99 0.68
CA LEU A 343 -2.27 -18.90 1.54
C LEU A 343 -2.10 -19.32 3.01
N ILE A 344 -2.58 -20.51 3.38
CA ILE A 344 -2.44 -21.05 4.74
C ILE A 344 -1.10 -21.77 4.87
N PHE A 345 -0.29 -21.34 5.82
CA PHE A 345 0.92 -22.08 6.17
C PHE A 345 0.55 -23.41 6.84
N LYS A 346 0.88 -24.52 6.21
CA LYS A 346 0.53 -25.90 6.66
C LYS A 346 1.51 -26.47 7.69
N GLY A 347 2.67 -25.81 7.89
CA GLY A 347 3.65 -26.21 8.91
C GLY A 347 3.28 -25.73 10.32
N LYS A 348 4.05 -26.18 11.29
CA LYS A 348 3.92 -25.72 12.68
C LYS A 348 4.31 -24.24 12.79
N LYS A 349 3.35 -23.37 13.09
CA LYS A 349 3.64 -21.95 13.36
C LYS A 349 4.25 -21.81 14.76
N GLU A 350 5.45 -21.28 14.82
CA GLU A 350 6.07 -20.86 16.07
C GLU A 350 5.81 -19.38 16.32
N LYS A 351 5.66 -19.01 17.59
CA LYS A 351 5.53 -17.60 17.98
C LYS A 351 6.90 -17.00 18.26
N ALA A 352 7.14 -15.81 17.75
CA ALA A 352 8.36 -15.07 18.01
C ALA A 352 8.53 -14.82 19.52
N LYS A 353 9.69 -15.17 20.05
CA LYS A 353 10.12 -14.75 21.39
C LYS A 353 10.77 -13.36 21.24
N ILE A 354 9.94 -12.31 21.13
CA ILE A 354 10.43 -10.96 20.90
C ILE A 354 11.21 -10.48 22.12
N LYS A 355 12.54 -10.35 21.96
CA LYS A 355 13.38 -9.76 22.98
C LYS A 355 13.05 -8.28 23.11
N MET A 356 12.46 -7.89 24.21
CA MET A 356 12.15 -6.50 24.51
C MET A 356 13.39 -5.77 25.01
N LEU A 357 13.65 -4.61 24.44
CA LEU A 357 14.63 -3.67 24.96
C LEU A 357 13.95 -2.82 26.04
N GLU A 358 14.60 -2.71 27.18
CA GLU A 358 14.25 -1.75 28.22
C GLU A 358 15.23 -0.57 28.12
N VAL A 359 14.69 0.58 27.82
CA VAL A 359 15.49 1.79 27.59
C VAL A 359 14.99 2.90 28.48
N SER A 360 15.90 3.55 29.20
CA SER A 360 15.60 4.73 30.01
C SER A 360 16.24 5.97 29.39
N GLY A 361 15.50 7.07 29.37
CA GLY A 361 16.02 8.35 28.87
C GLY A 361 15.05 9.51 29.07
N ALA A 362 15.57 10.71 28.99
CA ALA A 362 14.75 11.92 29.03
C ALA A 362 14.04 12.14 27.70
N VAL A 363 12.77 12.52 27.74
CA VAL A 363 12.00 12.91 26.57
C VAL A 363 12.60 14.19 25.98
N SER A 364 13.28 14.07 24.85
CA SER A 364 13.94 15.20 24.17
C SER A 364 13.08 15.83 23.09
N GLU A 365 12.14 15.07 22.52
CA GLU A 365 11.27 15.56 21.46
C GLU A 365 9.96 14.76 21.41
N ILE A 366 8.85 15.47 21.18
CA ILE A 366 7.53 14.90 20.99
C ILE A 366 6.99 15.38 19.64
N LYS A 367 6.65 14.43 18.76
CA LYS A 367 6.03 14.71 17.46
C LYS A 367 4.67 14.02 17.33
N ARG A 368 3.82 14.57 16.46
CA ARG A 368 2.52 13.98 16.10
C ARG A 368 1.65 13.69 17.33
N GLU A 369 1.47 14.69 18.18
CA GLU A 369 0.61 14.58 19.40
C GLU A 369 1.02 13.40 20.31
N GLY A 370 2.32 13.20 20.51
CA GLY A 370 2.85 12.14 21.35
C GLY A 370 2.91 10.75 20.68
N ARG A 371 2.59 10.64 19.38
CA ARG A 371 2.71 9.35 18.65
C ARG A 371 4.13 8.96 18.32
N ARG A 372 5.06 9.93 18.34
CA ARG A 372 6.49 9.71 18.16
C ARG A 372 7.24 10.49 19.22
N ILE A 373 8.08 9.79 19.96
CA ILE A 373 8.86 10.36 21.05
C ILE A 373 10.32 9.99 20.81
N ARG A 374 11.20 10.93 21.11
CA ARG A 374 12.64 10.70 21.19
C ARG A 374 13.07 10.77 22.63
N LEU A 375 13.83 9.76 23.06
CA LEU A 375 14.46 9.71 24.34
C LEU A 375 15.97 9.94 24.17
N LYS A 376 16.53 10.90 24.90
CA LYS A 376 17.97 11.07 25.05
C LYS A 376 18.43 10.19 26.21
N MET A 377 19.20 9.16 25.89
CA MET A 377 19.76 8.21 26.87
C MET A 377 20.95 8.81 27.60
N LYS A 378 21.34 8.26 28.75
CA LYS A 378 22.52 8.69 29.53
C LYS A 378 23.82 8.71 28.72
N ASN A 379 23.98 7.81 27.75
CA ASN A 379 25.14 7.73 26.85
C ASN A 379 25.07 8.72 25.66
N GLY A 380 24.17 9.70 25.69
CA GLY A 380 23.97 10.69 24.64
C GLY A 380 23.24 10.21 23.38
N LYS A 381 23.06 8.90 23.21
CA LYS A 381 22.32 8.34 22.05
C LYS A 381 20.82 8.64 22.14
N VAL A 382 20.20 8.82 20.98
CA VAL A 382 18.76 9.07 20.85
C VAL A 382 18.02 7.78 20.50
N PHE A 383 17.08 7.37 21.35
CA PHE A 383 16.17 6.26 21.10
C PHE A 383 14.82 6.81 20.65
N LYS A 384 14.37 6.36 19.48
CA LYS A 384 13.10 6.77 18.88
C LYS A 384 12.03 5.72 19.20
N ILE A 385 10.84 6.16 19.56
CA ILE A 385 9.69 5.27 19.85
C ILE A 385 8.43 5.78 19.18
N LYS A 386 7.61 4.83 18.76
CA LYS A 386 6.21 5.05 18.41
C LYS A 386 5.35 4.74 19.62
N VAL A 387 4.35 5.57 19.87
CA VAL A 387 3.42 5.39 21.00
C VAL A 387 2.01 5.22 20.45
N SER A 388 1.44 4.04 20.61
CA SER A 388 0.08 3.71 20.18
C SER A 388 -0.90 3.92 21.32
N GLY A 389 -2.05 4.55 21.04
CA GLY A 389 -3.09 4.74 22.04
C GLY A 389 -3.78 3.46 22.48
N SER A 390 -3.72 2.40 21.66
CA SER A 390 -4.35 1.10 21.93
C SER A 390 -3.36 -0.01 22.30
N GLN A 391 -2.08 0.13 21.94
CA GLN A 391 -1.07 -0.93 22.12
C GLN A 391 -0.02 -0.58 23.18
N THR A 392 0.21 0.70 23.46
CA THR A 392 1.20 1.13 24.47
C THR A 392 0.52 1.38 25.79
N LYS A 393 0.92 0.67 26.84
CA LYS A 393 0.53 0.98 28.21
C LYS A 393 1.38 2.14 28.70
N ILE A 394 0.75 3.22 29.12
CA ILE A 394 1.43 4.45 29.56
C ILE A 394 1.08 4.69 31.03
N THR A 395 2.12 4.94 31.83
CA THR A 395 2.01 5.44 33.21
C THR A 395 2.82 6.72 33.36
N VAL A 396 2.33 7.64 34.20
CA VAL A 396 3.04 8.85 34.58
C VAL A 396 2.93 8.95 36.12
N GLY A 397 4.06 8.95 36.78
CA GLY A 397 4.08 8.91 38.26
C GLY A 397 3.39 7.67 38.83
N GLY A 398 3.50 6.54 38.15
CA GLY A 398 2.86 5.26 38.55
C GLY A 398 1.36 5.17 38.22
N LYS A 399 0.71 6.25 37.76
CA LYS A 399 -0.73 6.25 37.43
C LYS A 399 -0.94 6.09 35.94
N LYS A 400 -1.97 5.33 35.54
CA LYS A 400 -2.34 5.15 34.13
C LYS A 400 -2.61 6.49 33.43
N ALA A 401 -1.99 6.73 32.29
CA ALA A 401 -2.05 7.99 31.59
C ALA A 401 -2.33 7.84 30.08
N LYS A 402 -2.70 8.95 29.44
CA LYS A 402 -2.80 9.05 27.98
C LYS A 402 -1.52 9.70 27.42
N ARG A 403 -1.23 9.51 26.11
CA ARG A 403 -0.07 10.10 25.44
C ARG A 403 0.13 11.59 25.69
N LYS A 404 -0.96 12.34 25.77
CA LYS A 404 -0.92 13.81 26.00
C LYS A 404 -0.32 14.20 27.36
N ALA A 405 -0.24 13.26 28.30
CA ALA A 405 0.37 13.49 29.61
C ALA A 405 1.91 13.43 29.58
N ILE A 406 2.50 12.97 28.47
CA ILE A 406 3.95 12.90 28.33
C ILE A 406 4.44 14.27 27.83
N THR A 407 5.38 14.86 28.53
CA THR A 407 5.99 16.16 28.19
C THR A 407 7.50 16.03 27.98
N VAL A 408 8.08 16.97 27.25
CA VAL A 408 9.52 17.09 27.10
C VAL A 408 10.15 17.32 28.49
N GLY A 409 11.30 16.71 28.77
CA GLY A 409 11.96 16.76 30.06
C GLY A 409 11.63 15.57 30.99
N MET A 410 10.48 14.92 30.83
CA MET A 410 10.18 13.72 31.61
C MET A 410 11.21 12.62 31.37
N THR A 411 11.59 11.91 32.42
CA THR A 411 12.37 10.67 32.29
C THR A 411 11.45 9.49 32.17
N CYS A 412 11.59 8.72 31.08
CA CYS A 412 10.74 7.56 30.83
C CYS A 412 11.57 6.28 30.71
N MET A 413 11.06 5.22 31.33
CA MET A 413 11.48 3.84 31.09
C MET A 413 10.54 3.24 30.05
N VAL A 414 11.10 2.69 28.98
CA VAL A 414 10.34 2.18 27.82
C VAL A 414 10.71 0.75 27.53
N LYS A 415 9.70 -0.09 27.39
CA LYS A 415 9.84 -1.46 26.90
C LYS A 415 9.37 -1.51 25.44
N SER A 416 10.30 -1.80 24.53
CA SER A 416 10.06 -1.77 23.07
C SER A 416 10.78 -2.92 22.37
N PRO A 417 10.21 -3.46 21.27
CA PRO A 417 10.93 -4.44 20.43
C PRO A 417 12.22 -3.89 19.79
N GLY A 418 12.34 -2.57 19.68
CA GLY A 418 13.51 -1.95 19.04
C GLY A 418 13.40 -0.44 18.91
N ASN A 419 14.47 0.17 18.37
CA ASN A 419 14.48 1.58 18.03
C ASN A 419 13.49 1.87 16.88
N ASN A 420 12.73 2.96 16.99
CA ASN A 420 11.67 3.36 16.06
C ASN A 420 10.49 2.37 15.96
N GLU A 421 10.32 1.48 16.94
CA GLU A 421 9.20 0.56 17.06
C GLU A 421 8.13 1.06 18.04
N THR A 422 6.95 0.40 18.04
CA THR A 422 5.88 0.74 18.97
C THR A 422 6.21 0.21 20.38
N ALA A 423 6.28 1.12 21.34
CA ALA A 423 6.49 0.74 22.73
C ALA A 423 5.31 -0.10 23.24
N VAL A 424 5.62 -1.15 24.00
CA VAL A 424 4.62 -1.95 24.71
C VAL A 424 4.25 -1.27 26.01
N ASN A 425 5.27 -0.84 26.78
CA ASN A 425 5.11 -0.09 28.03
C ASN A 425 5.94 1.18 27.95
N MET A 426 5.43 2.23 28.60
CA MET A 426 6.14 3.49 28.79
C MET A 426 5.76 4.04 30.16
N ASP A 427 6.72 4.05 31.07
CA ASP A 427 6.56 4.58 32.43
C ASP A 427 7.41 5.85 32.57
N CYS A 428 6.76 6.97 32.83
CA CYS A 428 7.37 8.29 32.86
C CYS A 428 7.25 8.91 34.25
N LYS A 429 8.31 9.63 34.67
CA LYS A 429 8.32 10.44 35.87
C LYS A 429 8.70 11.87 35.49
N GLN A 430 8.22 12.84 36.23
CA GLN A 430 8.76 14.20 36.13
C GLN A 430 10.26 14.15 36.46
N GLY A 431 11.07 14.74 35.62
CA GLY A 431 12.51 14.83 35.78
C GLY A 431 12.88 15.83 36.84
#